data_ac09889571bea81def1bd2afa6bb80ad
#
_entry.id   ac09889571bea81def1bd2afa6bb80ad
#
_cell.length_a   1.000
_cell.length_b   1.000
_cell.length_c   1.000
_cell.angle_alpha   90.00
_cell.angle_beta   90.00
_cell.angle_gamma   90.00
#
_symmetry.space_group_name_H-M   'P 1'
#
loop_
_entity.id
_entity.type
_entity.pdbx_description
1 polymer ?
#
loop_
_entity_poly.entity_id
_entity_poly.type
_entity_poly.pdbx_seq_one_letter_code
_entity_poly.pdbx_strand_id
1 'polypeptide(L)'
;MFYVVGTPIGNLEDITFRAIKVLKEVDYIFAEDTRVTKKLLSHYEIEKTVYQYHEHNKLHQITNIINLLKDEKKIALVTDAGTPCISDPGFELVNEILKAGIKVVGIPGASSIVTGASISGLDMRKMAYEGFLPKKKGRQTLFNKLKEEERTIVILESQTEF
;
A
#
# COMPACT_ATOMS: atom_id res chain seq x y z
N MET A 1 -6.89 16.23 -5.87
CA MET A 1 -6.54 14.93 -6.50
C MET A 1 -5.78 14.06 -5.49
N PHE A 2 -6.14 12.80 -5.40
CA PHE A 2 -5.54 11.85 -4.45
C PHE A 2 -4.72 10.78 -5.19
N TYR A 3 -3.50 10.54 -4.74
CA TYR A 3 -2.58 9.57 -5.33
C TYR A 3 -2.29 8.44 -4.36
N VAL A 4 -2.42 7.21 -4.82
CA VAL A 4 -1.96 6.01 -4.12
C VAL A 4 -0.63 5.61 -4.76
N VAL A 5 0.47 5.73 -4.02
CA VAL A 5 1.81 5.66 -4.58
C VAL A 5 2.55 4.42 -4.11
N GLY A 6 2.96 3.58 -5.08
CA GLY A 6 3.83 2.42 -4.79
C GLY A 6 5.24 2.86 -4.40
N THR A 7 5.79 2.23 -3.35
CA THR A 7 7.13 2.50 -2.82
C THR A 7 7.99 1.23 -2.85
N PRO A 8 9.32 1.35 -2.70
CA PRO A 8 10.22 0.18 -2.70
C PRO A 8 9.89 -0.85 -1.63
N ILE A 9 10.24 -2.09 -1.89
CA ILE A 9 10.01 -3.25 -1.00
C ILE A 9 11.31 -3.86 -0.44
N GLY A 10 12.39 -3.10 -0.44
CA GLY A 10 13.69 -3.53 0.09
C GLY A 10 14.89 -2.98 -0.68
N ASN A 11 14.68 -2.43 -1.87
CA ASN A 11 15.70 -1.74 -2.65
C ASN A 11 15.17 -0.37 -3.08
N LEU A 12 15.80 0.70 -2.63
CA LEU A 12 15.37 2.07 -2.92
C LEU A 12 15.35 2.41 -4.41
N GLU A 13 16.10 1.69 -5.23
CA GLU A 13 16.12 1.88 -6.69
C GLU A 13 14.83 1.42 -7.39
N ASP A 14 13.97 0.67 -6.69
CA ASP A 14 12.70 0.16 -7.23
C ASP A 14 11.55 1.18 -7.18
N ILE A 15 11.84 2.42 -6.86
CA ILE A 15 10.86 3.51 -6.99
C ILE A 15 10.80 3.98 -8.45
N THR A 16 9.60 4.32 -8.92
CA THR A 16 9.45 4.86 -10.27
C THR A 16 9.77 6.35 -10.34
N PHE A 17 10.23 6.83 -11.48
CA PHE A 17 10.40 8.26 -11.73
C PHE A 17 9.11 9.04 -11.53
N ARG A 18 7.97 8.45 -11.91
CA ARG A 18 6.66 9.09 -11.71
C ARG A 18 6.29 9.18 -10.24
N ALA A 19 6.60 8.19 -9.43
CA ALA A 19 6.40 8.26 -7.98
C ALA A 19 7.20 9.41 -7.36
N ILE A 20 8.48 9.55 -7.71
CA ILE A 20 9.33 10.66 -7.25
C ILE A 20 8.72 12.00 -7.64
N LYS A 21 8.31 12.15 -8.90
CA LYS A 21 7.68 13.37 -9.40
C LYS A 21 6.42 13.72 -8.60
N VAL A 22 5.52 12.77 -8.41
CA VAL A 22 4.27 12.97 -7.65
C VAL A 22 4.57 13.35 -6.21
N LEU A 23 5.50 12.67 -5.54
CA LEU A 23 5.87 12.97 -4.15
C LEU A 23 6.47 14.37 -3.99
N LYS A 24 7.15 14.89 -5.01
CA LYS A 24 7.63 16.27 -5.04
C LYS A 24 6.53 17.30 -5.26
N GLU A 25 5.52 16.96 -6.04
CA GLU A 25 4.46 17.90 -6.49
C GLU A 25 3.26 17.97 -5.54
N VAL A 26 2.99 16.95 -4.73
CA VAL A 26 1.84 16.96 -3.82
C VAL A 26 2.02 17.96 -2.67
N ASP A 27 0.91 18.41 -2.11
CA ASP A 27 0.89 19.30 -0.96
C ASP A 27 1.11 18.53 0.36
N TYR A 28 0.59 17.29 0.43
CA TYR A 28 0.64 16.46 1.63
C TYR A 28 0.99 15.02 1.29
N ILE A 29 1.80 14.40 2.16
CA ILE A 29 2.09 12.96 2.12
C ILE A 29 1.58 12.33 3.42
N PHE A 30 0.78 11.29 3.31
CA PHE A 30 0.30 10.49 4.44
C PHE A 30 0.93 9.09 4.37
N ALA A 31 1.36 8.59 5.52
CA ALA A 31 2.05 7.31 5.65
C ALA A 31 1.69 6.61 6.97
N GLU A 32 1.81 5.29 7.01
CA GLU A 32 1.62 4.53 8.24
C GLU A 32 2.73 4.82 9.26
N ASP A 33 3.97 4.50 8.92
CA ASP A 33 5.15 4.87 9.71
C ASP A 33 5.90 6.01 9.04
N THR A 34 5.78 7.20 9.61
CA THR A 34 6.41 8.40 9.06
C THR A 34 7.95 8.31 9.02
N ARG A 35 8.57 7.50 9.89
CA ARG A 35 10.02 7.34 9.95
C ARG A 35 10.54 6.63 8.70
N VAL A 36 9.86 5.58 8.26
CA VAL A 36 10.21 4.82 7.04
C VAL A 36 10.09 5.72 5.82
N THR A 37 8.98 6.44 5.70
CA THR A 37 8.74 7.36 4.58
C THR A 37 9.74 8.51 4.55
N LYS A 38 10.09 9.08 5.70
CA LYS A 38 11.11 10.14 5.78
C LYS A 38 12.48 9.68 5.28
N LYS A 39 12.88 8.44 5.54
CA LYS A 39 14.12 7.87 5.01
C LYS A 39 14.09 7.79 3.48
N LEU A 40 12.97 7.34 2.91
CA LEU A 40 12.78 7.29 1.46
C LEU A 40 12.87 8.69 0.85
N LEU A 41 12.14 9.66 1.40
CA LEU A 41 12.14 11.03 0.91
C LEU A 41 13.52 11.67 0.99
N SER A 42 14.23 11.48 2.11
CA SER A 42 15.59 11.98 2.30
C SER A 42 16.56 11.41 1.26
N HIS A 43 16.47 10.13 0.96
CA HIS A 43 17.32 9.49 -0.05
C HIS A 43 17.15 10.12 -1.45
N TYR A 44 15.95 10.55 -1.80
CA TYR A 44 15.65 11.20 -3.08
C TYR A 44 15.58 12.73 -3.00
N GLU A 45 16.09 13.30 -1.91
CA GLU A 45 16.16 14.77 -1.70
C GLU A 45 14.78 15.44 -1.84
N ILE A 46 13.75 14.79 -1.29
CA ILE A 46 12.38 15.32 -1.27
C ILE A 46 12.10 15.89 0.11
N GLU A 47 11.94 17.23 0.18
CA GLU A 47 11.58 17.93 1.41
C GLU A 47 10.07 18.10 1.51
N LYS A 48 9.40 17.20 2.23
CA LYS A 48 7.97 17.22 2.50
C LYS A 48 7.67 16.79 3.92
N THR A 49 6.68 17.42 4.53
CA THR A 49 6.13 16.95 5.80
C THR A 49 5.32 15.69 5.56
N VAL A 50 5.57 14.67 6.37
CA VAL A 50 4.82 13.41 6.34
C VAL A 50 3.87 13.36 7.52
N TYR A 51 2.60 13.14 7.24
CA TYR A 51 1.53 13.00 8.21
C TYR A 51 1.17 11.54 8.40
N GLN A 52 0.78 11.18 9.61
CA GLN A 52 0.48 9.80 9.94
C GLN A 52 -0.95 9.42 9.56
N TYR A 53 -1.10 8.27 8.90
CA TYR A 53 -2.37 7.60 8.65
C TYR A 53 -2.23 6.12 9.03
N HIS A 54 -2.91 5.68 10.07
CA HIS A 54 -2.89 4.29 10.54
C HIS A 54 -4.26 3.89 11.11
N GLU A 55 -4.41 2.63 11.44
CA GLU A 55 -5.67 2.04 11.91
C GLU A 55 -6.31 2.80 13.09
N HIS A 56 -5.49 3.33 14.01
CA HIS A 56 -5.98 4.02 15.21
C HIS A 56 -6.45 5.46 14.99
N ASN A 57 -6.00 6.13 13.93
CA ASN A 57 -6.38 7.52 13.63
C ASN A 57 -7.19 7.68 12.34
N LYS A 58 -7.50 6.58 11.64
CA LYS A 58 -8.08 6.61 10.30
C LYS A 58 -9.38 7.42 10.19
N LEU A 59 -10.29 7.34 11.16
CA LEU A 59 -11.56 8.06 11.10
C LEU A 59 -11.37 9.57 11.07
N HIS A 60 -10.50 10.08 11.95
CA HIS A 60 -10.17 11.51 11.99
C HIS A 60 -9.45 11.93 10.71
N GLN A 61 -8.48 11.16 10.26
CA GLN A 61 -7.69 11.48 9.08
C GLN A 61 -8.48 11.38 7.78
N ILE A 62 -9.43 10.48 7.67
CA ILE A 62 -10.32 10.40 6.48
C ILE A 62 -11.05 11.73 6.29
N THR A 63 -11.67 12.26 7.36
CA THR A 63 -12.38 13.55 7.32
C THR A 63 -11.43 14.68 6.95
N ASN A 64 -10.26 14.74 7.57
CA ASN A 64 -9.24 15.76 7.30
C ASN A 64 -8.77 15.72 5.85
N ILE A 65 -8.42 14.54 5.34
CA ILE A 65 -7.95 14.36 3.96
C ILE A 65 -9.03 14.76 2.95
N ILE A 66 -10.28 14.36 3.16
CA ILE A 66 -11.38 14.74 2.27
C ILE A 66 -11.58 16.27 2.24
N ASN A 67 -11.49 16.94 3.39
CA ASN A 67 -11.58 18.39 3.44
C ASN A 67 -10.44 19.06 2.67
N LEU A 68 -9.20 18.58 2.83
CA LEU A 68 -8.06 19.09 2.08
C LEU A 68 -8.23 18.88 0.56
N LEU A 69 -8.75 17.72 0.15
CA LEU A 69 -9.01 17.43 -1.26
C LEU A 69 -10.12 18.31 -1.85
N LYS A 70 -11.15 18.64 -1.06
CA LYS A 70 -12.19 19.61 -1.45
C LYS A 70 -11.64 21.01 -1.61
N ASP A 71 -10.61 21.37 -0.85
CA ASP A 71 -9.85 22.61 -0.99
C ASP A 71 -8.79 22.55 -2.11
N GLU A 72 -8.97 21.62 -3.05
CA GLU A 72 -8.13 21.42 -4.23
C GLU A 72 -6.67 21.04 -3.95
N LYS A 73 -6.34 20.60 -2.72
CA LYS A 73 -5.02 20.10 -2.39
C LYS A 73 -4.73 18.77 -3.07
N LYS A 74 -3.45 18.55 -3.39
CA LYS A 74 -2.95 17.27 -3.92
C LYS A 74 -2.36 16.47 -2.77
N ILE A 75 -2.79 15.22 -2.62
CA ILE A 75 -2.39 14.35 -1.51
C ILE A 75 -1.89 13.02 -2.04
N ALA A 76 -0.79 12.55 -1.49
CA ALA A 76 -0.28 11.19 -1.72
C ALA A 76 -0.43 10.33 -0.46
N LEU A 77 -0.86 9.09 -0.64
CA LEU A 77 -0.79 8.04 0.35
C LEU A 77 0.33 7.08 -0.05
N VAL A 78 1.21 6.80 0.88
CA VAL A 78 2.26 5.78 0.76
C VAL A 78 2.13 4.78 1.91
N THR A 79 2.79 3.64 1.76
CA THR A 79 2.95 2.64 2.82
C THR A 79 4.43 2.42 3.10
N ASP A 80 4.76 1.63 4.11
CA ASP A 80 6.15 1.35 4.47
C ASP A 80 6.90 0.62 3.36
N ALA A 81 6.20 -0.27 2.65
CA ALA A 81 6.75 -0.99 1.51
C ALA A 81 5.64 -1.43 0.55
N GLY A 82 5.82 -1.20 -0.74
CA GLY A 82 4.89 -1.63 -1.77
C GLY A 82 3.74 -0.67 -2.02
N THR A 83 2.57 -1.20 -2.33
CA THR A 83 1.38 -0.43 -2.71
C THR A 83 0.41 -0.34 -1.54
N PRO A 84 -0.03 0.88 -1.15
CA PRO A 84 -1.06 1.04 -0.12
C PRO A 84 -2.35 0.29 -0.45
N CYS A 85 -3.14 -0.03 0.56
CA CYS A 85 -4.44 -0.69 0.47
C CYS A 85 -4.39 -2.20 0.14
N ILE A 86 -3.23 -2.75 -0.17
CA ILE A 86 -3.07 -4.18 -0.45
C ILE A 86 -2.44 -4.84 0.79
N SER A 87 -3.25 -5.44 1.63
CA SER A 87 -2.89 -5.92 2.98
C SER A 87 -2.29 -4.83 3.89
N ASP A 88 -2.63 -3.58 3.60
CA ASP A 88 -2.19 -2.36 4.27
C ASP A 88 -3.37 -1.42 4.53
N PRO A 89 -3.27 -0.48 5.46
CA PRO A 89 -4.29 0.55 5.66
C PRO A 89 -4.53 1.38 4.39
N GLY A 90 -5.76 1.87 4.23
CA GLY A 90 -6.10 2.81 3.16
C GLY A 90 -7.38 2.48 2.39
N PHE A 91 -7.89 1.25 2.48
CA PHE A 91 -9.11 0.84 1.78
C PHE A 91 -10.30 1.77 2.09
N GLU A 92 -10.57 2.02 3.35
CA GLU A 92 -11.69 2.87 3.77
C GLU A 92 -11.50 4.31 3.29
N LEU A 93 -10.27 4.83 3.35
CA LEU A 93 -9.93 6.16 2.87
C LEU A 93 -10.23 6.30 1.37
N VAL A 94 -9.73 5.39 0.56
CA VAL A 94 -9.96 5.40 -0.89
C VAL A 94 -11.46 5.31 -1.20
N ASN A 95 -12.18 4.44 -0.49
CA ASN A 95 -13.61 4.27 -0.66
C ASN A 95 -14.38 5.58 -0.38
N GLU A 96 -14.08 6.25 0.73
CA GLU A 96 -14.73 7.52 1.09
C GLU A 96 -14.37 8.67 0.12
N ILE A 97 -13.13 8.70 -0.37
CA ILE A 97 -12.70 9.68 -1.39
C ILE A 97 -13.47 9.48 -2.69
N LEU A 98 -13.62 8.23 -3.14
CA LEU A 98 -14.40 7.89 -4.33
C LEU A 98 -15.89 8.25 -4.17
N LYS A 99 -16.49 7.96 -3.01
CA LYS A 99 -17.87 8.39 -2.69
C LYS A 99 -18.05 9.90 -2.74
N ALA A 100 -17.02 10.67 -2.38
CA ALA A 100 -17.03 12.12 -2.45
C ALA A 100 -16.85 12.66 -3.90
N GLY A 101 -16.74 11.77 -4.89
CA GLY A 101 -16.57 12.15 -6.30
C GLY A 101 -15.17 12.67 -6.65
N ILE A 102 -14.19 12.43 -5.79
CA ILE A 102 -12.81 12.92 -5.97
C ILE A 102 -12.00 11.88 -6.74
N LYS A 103 -11.20 12.34 -7.69
CA LYS A 103 -10.36 11.47 -8.51
C LYS A 103 -9.23 10.86 -7.71
N VAL A 104 -9.11 9.52 -7.79
CA VAL A 104 -8.02 8.73 -7.24
C VAL A 104 -7.14 8.24 -8.39
N VAL A 105 -5.83 8.40 -8.25
CA VAL A 105 -4.82 7.99 -9.26
C VAL A 105 -3.84 7.02 -8.63
N GLY A 106 -3.73 5.82 -9.21
CA GLY A 106 -2.71 4.85 -8.83
C GLY A 106 -1.37 5.14 -9.53
N ILE A 107 -0.29 5.20 -8.77
CA ILE A 107 1.07 5.29 -9.29
C ILE A 107 1.72 3.92 -9.10
N PRO A 108 1.99 3.17 -10.18
CA PRO A 108 2.58 1.84 -10.08
C PRO A 108 3.93 1.83 -9.37
N GLY A 109 4.22 0.72 -8.71
CA GLY A 109 5.49 0.54 -8.03
C GLY A 109 5.78 -0.94 -7.78
N ALA A 110 6.78 -1.20 -6.95
CA ALA A 110 7.20 -2.54 -6.58
C ALA A 110 6.09 -3.33 -5.87
N SER A 111 6.04 -4.62 -6.14
CA SER A 111 5.10 -5.56 -5.51
C SER A 111 5.79 -6.88 -5.23
N SER A 112 5.85 -7.29 -3.96
CA SER A 112 6.37 -8.61 -3.58
C SER A 112 5.48 -9.74 -4.12
N ILE A 113 4.19 -9.49 -4.24
CA ILE A 113 3.19 -10.45 -4.73
C ILE A 113 3.48 -10.82 -6.18
N VAL A 114 3.48 -9.83 -7.06
CA VAL A 114 3.68 -10.03 -8.50
C VAL A 114 5.12 -10.44 -8.82
N THR A 115 6.11 -9.83 -8.17
CA THR A 115 7.52 -10.15 -8.37
C THR A 115 7.82 -11.58 -7.93
N GLY A 116 7.39 -11.97 -6.73
CA GLY A 116 7.56 -13.34 -6.22
C GLY A 116 6.84 -14.36 -7.09
N ALA A 117 5.61 -14.08 -7.50
CA ALA A 117 4.85 -14.93 -8.41
C ALA A 117 5.60 -15.16 -9.74
N SER A 118 6.16 -14.10 -10.31
CA SER A 118 6.83 -14.18 -11.63
C SER A 118 8.08 -15.08 -11.66
N ILE A 119 8.76 -15.21 -10.52
CA ILE A 119 9.99 -16.02 -10.40
C ILE A 119 9.77 -17.38 -9.75
N SER A 120 8.54 -17.71 -9.37
CA SER A 120 8.23 -18.95 -8.64
C SER A 120 8.36 -20.22 -9.48
N GLY A 121 8.29 -20.12 -10.80
CA GLY A 121 8.21 -21.26 -11.70
C GLY A 121 6.86 -21.98 -11.73
N LEU A 122 5.87 -21.47 -10.99
CA LEU A 122 4.51 -22.01 -10.98
C LEU A 122 3.63 -21.31 -12.02
N ASP A 123 2.53 -21.97 -12.41
CA ASP A 123 1.57 -21.37 -13.33
C ASP A 123 0.81 -20.24 -12.67
N MET A 124 1.08 -19.01 -13.08
CA MET A 124 0.48 -17.78 -12.56
C MET A 124 -0.55 -17.14 -13.50
N ARG A 125 -1.02 -17.87 -14.52
CA ARG A 125 -2.10 -17.37 -15.39
C ARG A 125 -3.37 -17.06 -14.61
N LYS A 126 -3.60 -17.80 -13.52
CA LYS A 126 -4.61 -17.52 -12.49
C LYS A 126 -4.00 -17.76 -11.12
N MET A 127 -4.21 -16.85 -10.20
CA MET A 127 -3.75 -17.01 -8.81
C MET A 127 -4.81 -16.56 -7.81
N ALA A 128 -4.76 -17.13 -6.62
CA ALA A 128 -5.54 -16.72 -5.46
C ALA A 128 -4.61 -16.05 -4.45
N TYR A 129 -4.84 -14.77 -4.20
CA TYR A 129 -4.09 -14.02 -3.18
C TYR A 129 -4.86 -14.02 -1.86
N GLU A 130 -4.23 -14.53 -0.80
CA GLU A 130 -4.83 -14.67 0.53
C GLU A 130 -4.27 -13.68 1.57
N GLY A 131 -3.23 -12.91 1.23
CA GLY A 131 -2.59 -12.00 2.15
C GLY A 131 -1.89 -12.72 3.32
N PHE A 132 -1.89 -12.10 4.49
CA PHE A 132 -1.34 -12.70 5.71
C PHE A 132 -2.31 -13.71 6.29
N LEU A 133 -1.78 -14.90 6.61
CA LEU A 133 -2.57 -15.94 7.25
C LEU A 133 -2.79 -15.63 8.74
N PRO A 134 -3.90 -16.08 9.33
CA PRO A 134 -4.10 -15.99 10.77
C PRO A 134 -2.98 -16.73 11.53
N LYS A 135 -2.48 -16.14 12.62
CA LYS A 135 -1.41 -16.75 13.42
C LYS A 135 -1.86 -17.97 14.21
N LYS A 136 -3.08 -17.92 14.76
CA LYS A 136 -3.64 -18.99 15.62
C LYS A 136 -5.09 -19.30 15.26
N LYS A 137 -6.02 -18.44 15.71
CA LYS A 137 -7.45 -18.64 15.52
C LYS A 137 -7.82 -18.54 14.03
N GLY A 138 -8.46 -19.57 13.51
CA GLY A 138 -8.91 -19.63 12.11
C GLY A 138 -7.85 -20.14 11.13
N ARG A 139 -6.60 -20.34 11.53
CA ARG A 139 -5.52 -20.80 10.66
C ARG A 139 -5.79 -22.19 10.07
N GLN A 140 -6.17 -23.15 10.91
CA GLN A 140 -6.48 -24.52 10.45
C GLN A 140 -7.73 -24.54 9.54
N THR A 141 -8.75 -23.76 9.88
CA THR A 141 -9.97 -23.64 9.07
C THR A 141 -9.63 -23.08 7.69
N LEU A 142 -8.79 -22.04 7.61
CA LEU A 142 -8.35 -21.49 6.35
C LEU A 142 -7.53 -22.50 5.53
N PHE A 143 -6.58 -23.21 6.14
CA PHE A 143 -5.81 -24.26 5.44
C PHE A 143 -6.71 -25.37 4.89
N ASN A 144 -7.72 -25.79 5.63
CA ASN A 144 -8.68 -26.78 5.15
C ASN A 144 -9.47 -26.26 3.93
N LYS A 145 -9.84 -24.98 3.93
CA LYS A 145 -10.49 -24.33 2.79
C LYS A 145 -9.54 -24.23 1.59
N LEU A 146 -8.28 -23.88 1.80
CA LEU A 146 -7.29 -23.71 0.74
C LEU A 146 -6.91 -25.03 0.05
N LYS A 147 -7.14 -26.19 0.67
CA LYS A 147 -6.96 -27.50 0.02
C LYS A 147 -7.85 -27.69 -1.22
N GLU A 148 -8.98 -27.01 -1.27
CA GLU A 148 -9.93 -27.08 -2.39
C GLU A 148 -9.62 -26.03 -3.49
N GLU A 149 -8.61 -25.14 -3.26
CA GLU A 149 -8.25 -24.11 -4.23
C GLU A 149 -7.40 -24.71 -5.36
N GLU A 150 -7.91 -24.63 -6.59
CA GLU A 150 -7.22 -25.16 -7.78
C GLU A 150 -6.16 -24.20 -8.35
N ARG A 151 -6.31 -22.89 -8.07
CA ARG A 151 -5.36 -21.88 -8.55
C ARG A 151 -4.09 -21.89 -7.70
N THR A 152 -2.98 -21.43 -8.26
CA THR A 152 -1.79 -21.16 -7.44
C THR A 152 -2.12 -20.15 -6.35
N ILE A 153 -1.76 -20.48 -5.12
CA ILE A 153 -2.04 -19.65 -3.94
C ILE A 153 -0.83 -18.81 -3.61
N VAL A 154 -1.05 -17.50 -3.41
CA VAL A 154 -0.03 -16.56 -2.95
C VAL A 154 -0.41 -16.06 -1.57
N ILE A 155 0.48 -16.24 -0.61
CA ILE A 155 0.33 -15.78 0.78
C ILE A 155 1.48 -14.85 1.14
N LEU A 156 1.27 -14.03 2.16
CA LEU A 156 2.31 -13.23 2.81
C LEU A 156 2.61 -13.80 4.20
N GLU A 157 3.90 -13.93 4.51
CA GLU A 157 4.37 -14.29 5.84
C GLU A 157 5.48 -13.34 6.28
N SER A 158 5.61 -13.08 7.58
CA SER A 158 6.69 -12.25 8.09
C SER A 158 7.95 -13.09 8.32
N GLN A 159 9.12 -12.50 8.10
CA GLN A 159 10.41 -13.20 8.32
C GLN A 159 10.64 -13.62 9.77
N THR A 160 9.91 -13.05 10.73
CA THR A 160 10.05 -13.38 12.16
C THR A 160 9.29 -14.63 12.56
N GLU A 161 8.61 -15.31 11.65
CA GLU A 161 7.74 -16.46 11.92
C GLU A 161 8.32 -17.80 11.39
N PHE A 162 9.56 -17.79 10.91
CA PHE A 162 10.30 -18.98 10.51
C PHE A 162 11.27 -19.40 11.60
#